data_aa02bfc35cfe62de02a391017feb822a
#
_entry.id   aa02bfc35cfe62de02a391017feb822a
#
_cell.length_a   1.000
_cell.length_b   1.000
_cell.length_c   1.000
_cell.angle_alpha   90.00
_cell.angle_beta   90.00
_cell.angle_gamma   90.00
#
_symmetry.space_group_name_H-M   'P 1'
#
loop_
_entity.id
_entity.type
_entity.pdbx_description
1 polymer ?
#
loop_
_entity_poly.entity_id
_entity_poly.type
_entity_poly.pdbx_seq_one_letter_code
_entity_poly.pdbx_strand_id
1 'polypeptide(L)'
;MRDLFRGYYKPTPEELAQIWQQCIFSFDANVLLHIYSYTPETRERFFEILTGLNERIWIPHQVAYEYQKNRLYVISDQIKAYADIESILNKNFYNLRTELFKDHKRHPFLNTQEILEHLESSIEEIRAKIKLAQANHPNYLEKDNLREILTNLLEGKVGKPYCEDELENIYQKAEKRFSYKRPPGYKDAKKPVPKNYGDVVLWFQLIDYARVQQKPIIFVTDDDKEDWWLKYDGETVEPRPDLIQEIVSEVGIEDFKFYMYHSDQFIDYAEKFLNLSVKPEAVKEAREIMLQDSVAKRIPVESNYLRSVGYDSSTQVLEIEFRRGDVYQYVDVPPVVYTELMNAPSHGRYFNTNIKEAYSCRKLG
;
A
#
# COMPACT_ATOMS: atom_id res chain seq x y z
N MET A 1 19.98 9.69 -28.55
CA MET A 1 18.63 9.73 -27.95
C MET A 1 18.61 8.89 -26.66
N ARG A 2 19.07 7.62 -26.68
CA ARG A 2 19.07 6.73 -25.51
C ARG A 2 19.83 7.34 -24.31
N ASP A 3 21.00 7.93 -24.52
CA ASP A 3 21.82 8.54 -23.49
C ASP A 3 21.21 9.80 -22.85
N LEU A 4 20.42 10.55 -23.63
CA LEU A 4 19.73 11.75 -23.15
C LEU A 4 18.39 11.46 -22.47
N PHE A 5 17.81 10.28 -22.72
CA PHE A 5 16.48 9.90 -22.26
C PHE A 5 16.50 8.50 -21.60
N ARG A 6 17.52 8.21 -20.80
CA ARG A 6 17.74 6.87 -20.20
C ARG A 6 16.52 6.34 -19.45
N GLY A 7 15.80 7.20 -18.74
CA GLY A 7 14.60 6.82 -17.99
C GLY A 7 13.45 6.27 -18.83
N TYR A 8 13.44 6.51 -20.15
CA TYR A 8 12.38 6.04 -21.06
C TYR A 8 12.71 4.69 -21.73
N TYR A 9 13.84 4.07 -21.39
CA TYR A 9 14.23 2.79 -21.97
C TYR A 9 14.32 1.74 -20.87
N LYS A 10 13.51 0.70 -20.99
CA LYS A 10 13.59 -0.45 -20.08
C LYS A 10 14.96 -1.11 -20.20
N PRO A 11 15.56 -1.51 -19.06
CA PRO A 11 16.77 -2.32 -19.09
C PRO A 11 16.52 -3.64 -19.84
N THR A 12 17.52 -4.11 -20.59
CA THR A 12 17.46 -5.45 -21.17
C THR A 12 17.58 -6.51 -20.06
N PRO A 13 17.21 -7.77 -20.34
CA PRO A 13 17.40 -8.85 -19.36
C PRO A 13 18.84 -9.00 -18.88
N GLU A 14 19.82 -8.77 -19.77
CA GLU A 14 21.25 -8.81 -19.46
C GLU A 14 21.66 -7.63 -18.55
N GLU A 15 21.17 -6.44 -18.84
CA GLU A 15 21.39 -5.26 -17.99
C GLU A 15 20.76 -5.46 -16.61
N LEU A 16 19.54 -6.03 -16.53
CA LEU A 16 18.91 -6.35 -15.25
C LEU A 16 19.73 -7.36 -14.45
N ALA A 17 20.23 -8.40 -15.10
CA ALA A 17 21.08 -9.41 -14.43
C ALA A 17 22.36 -8.77 -13.86
N GLN A 18 22.99 -7.86 -14.61
CA GLN A 18 24.16 -7.12 -14.14
C GLN A 18 23.82 -6.19 -12.94
N ILE A 19 22.69 -5.48 -13.03
CA ILE A 19 22.21 -4.63 -11.92
C ILE A 19 22.03 -5.50 -10.66
N TRP A 20 21.34 -6.63 -10.75
CA TRP A 20 21.07 -7.51 -9.63
C TRP A 20 22.33 -8.07 -8.95
N GLN A 21 23.41 -8.26 -9.69
CA GLN A 21 24.68 -8.75 -9.14
C GLN A 21 25.41 -7.70 -8.28
N GLN A 22 25.25 -6.42 -8.58
CA GLN A 22 26.08 -5.34 -8.02
C GLN A 22 25.31 -4.30 -7.22
N CYS A 23 23.99 -4.23 -7.37
CA CYS A 23 23.18 -3.18 -6.79
C CYS A 23 23.08 -3.27 -5.26
N ILE A 24 22.81 -2.09 -4.70
CA ILE A 24 22.25 -1.96 -3.35
C ILE A 24 20.72 -1.97 -3.47
N PHE A 25 20.09 -2.74 -2.61
CA PHE A 25 18.64 -2.76 -2.46
C PHE A 25 18.23 -1.79 -1.37
N SER A 26 17.26 -0.96 -1.69
CA SER A 26 16.63 -0.07 -0.73
C SER A 26 15.12 -0.32 -0.74
N PHE A 27 14.51 -0.29 0.43
CA PHE A 27 13.09 -0.61 0.60
C PHE A 27 12.37 0.60 1.17
N ASP A 28 11.13 0.78 0.76
CA ASP A 28 10.23 1.77 1.35
C ASP A 28 9.61 1.25 2.67
N ALA A 29 9.10 2.15 3.48
CA ALA A 29 8.48 1.83 4.75
C ALA A 29 7.26 0.92 4.61
N ASN A 30 6.45 1.10 3.57
CA ASN A 30 5.30 0.26 3.27
C ASN A 30 5.70 -1.21 3.07
N VAL A 31 6.75 -1.47 2.27
CA VAL A 31 7.27 -2.82 2.03
C VAL A 31 7.76 -3.49 3.32
N LEU A 32 8.45 -2.74 4.18
CA LEU A 32 8.91 -3.25 5.47
C LEU A 32 7.76 -3.51 6.45
N LEU A 33 6.70 -2.72 6.38
CA LEU A 33 5.50 -2.88 7.22
C LEU A 33 4.67 -4.09 6.81
N HIS A 34 4.73 -4.53 5.55
CA HIS A 34 4.01 -5.71 5.07
C HIS A 34 4.42 -7.00 5.79
N ILE A 35 5.59 -7.06 6.46
CA ILE A 35 5.98 -8.22 7.30
C ILE A 35 4.94 -8.57 8.36
N TYR A 36 4.13 -7.60 8.81
CA TYR A 36 3.03 -7.83 9.75
C TYR A 36 1.76 -8.33 9.06
N SER A 37 1.62 -8.13 7.76
CA SER A 37 0.45 -8.51 6.96
C SER A 37 0.63 -9.84 6.23
N TYR A 38 1.87 -10.26 5.97
CA TYR A 38 2.18 -11.53 5.33
C TYR A 38 1.81 -12.75 6.18
N THR A 39 1.37 -13.82 5.54
CA THR A 39 1.32 -15.15 6.17
C THR A 39 2.71 -15.56 6.69
N PRO A 40 2.79 -16.48 7.66
CA PRO A 40 4.09 -16.96 8.16
C PRO A 40 5.02 -17.42 7.04
N GLU A 41 4.51 -18.16 6.05
CA GLU A 41 5.28 -18.71 4.92
C GLU A 41 5.86 -17.62 4.03
N THR A 42 5.06 -16.64 3.65
CA THR A 42 5.51 -15.50 2.82
C THR A 42 6.49 -14.62 3.58
N ARG A 43 6.25 -14.42 4.87
CA ARG A 43 7.13 -13.66 5.76
C ARG A 43 8.50 -14.30 5.92
N GLU A 44 8.55 -15.61 6.17
CA GLU A 44 9.81 -16.37 6.24
C GLU A 44 10.56 -16.25 4.92
N ARG A 45 9.84 -16.38 3.80
CA ARG A 45 10.42 -16.22 2.47
C ARG A 45 11.02 -14.83 2.27
N PHE A 46 10.31 -13.79 2.67
CA PHE A 46 10.81 -12.42 2.57
C PHE A 46 12.09 -12.21 3.41
N PHE A 47 12.13 -12.75 4.62
CA PHE A 47 13.34 -12.71 5.45
C PHE A 47 14.49 -13.54 4.88
N GLU A 48 14.23 -14.69 4.25
CA GLU A 48 15.26 -15.47 3.53
C GLU A 48 15.90 -14.63 2.41
N ILE A 49 15.06 -13.93 1.62
CA ILE A 49 15.54 -13.05 0.56
C ILE A 49 16.39 -11.91 1.14
N LEU A 50 15.90 -11.21 2.17
CA LEU A 50 16.67 -10.13 2.81
C LEU A 50 17.99 -10.63 3.38
N THR A 51 18.02 -11.80 3.99
CA THR A 51 19.23 -12.43 4.51
C THR A 51 20.20 -12.77 3.39
N GLY A 52 19.71 -13.29 2.25
CA GLY A 52 20.52 -13.57 1.06
C GLY A 52 21.12 -12.31 0.42
N LEU A 53 20.47 -11.16 0.55
CA LEU A 53 20.99 -9.89 0.07
C LEU A 53 22.06 -9.29 1.01
N ASN A 54 21.95 -9.55 2.31
CA ASN A 54 22.90 -9.17 3.36
C ASN A 54 23.48 -7.74 3.20
N GLU A 55 24.80 -7.64 2.92
CA GLU A 55 25.51 -6.35 2.82
C GLU A 55 25.06 -5.45 1.65
N ARG A 56 24.18 -5.97 0.80
CA ARG A 56 23.61 -5.22 -0.31
C ARG A 56 22.27 -4.54 0.02
N ILE A 57 21.97 -4.35 1.30
CA ILE A 57 20.79 -3.61 1.75
C ILE A 57 21.24 -2.29 2.38
N TRP A 58 20.56 -1.23 2.04
CA TRP A 58 20.65 0.05 2.73
C TRP A 58 19.29 0.74 2.74
N ILE A 59 18.96 1.41 3.83
CA ILE A 59 17.67 2.05 4.03
C ILE A 59 17.84 3.53 4.37
N PRO A 60 17.10 4.44 3.68
CA PRO A 60 17.04 5.84 4.08
C PRO A 60 16.59 6.00 5.54
N HIS A 61 17.13 6.99 6.24
CA HIS A 61 16.67 7.30 7.60
C HIS A 61 15.16 7.58 7.65
N GLN A 62 14.63 8.28 6.66
CA GLN A 62 13.19 8.57 6.56
C GLN A 62 12.35 7.30 6.56
N VAL A 63 12.75 6.29 5.81
CA VAL A 63 12.08 4.98 5.78
C VAL A 63 12.09 4.31 7.15
N ALA A 64 13.25 4.27 7.80
CA ALA A 64 13.37 3.68 9.13
C ALA A 64 12.51 4.42 10.16
N TYR A 65 12.46 5.75 10.09
CA TYR A 65 11.60 6.58 10.92
C TYR A 65 10.11 6.28 10.69
N GLU A 66 9.67 6.21 9.44
CA GLU A 66 8.28 5.92 9.09
C GLU A 66 7.87 4.51 9.49
N TYR A 67 8.74 3.51 9.29
CA TYR A 67 8.52 2.15 9.78
C TYR A 67 8.28 2.15 11.29
N GLN A 68 9.18 2.77 12.08
CA GLN A 68 9.04 2.80 13.54
C GLN A 68 7.76 3.51 13.99
N LYS A 69 7.39 4.59 13.32
CA LYS A 69 6.21 5.39 13.63
C LYS A 69 4.91 4.67 13.32
N ASN A 70 4.85 3.98 12.17
CA ASN A 70 3.61 3.40 11.66
C ASN A 70 3.41 1.95 12.10
N ARG A 71 4.46 1.26 12.55
CA ARG A 71 4.43 -0.14 12.95
C ARG A 71 3.28 -0.49 13.90
N LEU A 72 3.12 0.27 14.98
CA LEU A 72 2.08 0.01 15.98
C LEU A 72 0.67 0.17 15.42
N TYR A 73 0.47 1.07 14.44
CA TYR A 73 -0.80 1.22 13.75
C TYR A 73 -1.13 -0.01 12.93
N VAL A 74 -0.16 -0.53 12.15
CA VAL A 74 -0.35 -1.73 11.34
C VAL A 74 -0.68 -2.94 12.23
N ILE A 75 0.07 -3.16 13.32
CA ILE A 75 -0.20 -4.25 14.28
C ILE A 75 -1.60 -4.10 14.90
N SER A 76 -1.97 -2.90 15.34
CA SER A 76 -3.27 -2.64 15.94
C SER A 76 -4.42 -2.85 14.94
N ASP A 77 -4.23 -2.51 13.68
CA ASP A 77 -5.22 -2.69 12.62
C ASP A 77 -5.47 -4.17 12.32
N GLN A 78 -4.42 -5.01 12.31
CA GLN A 78 -4.56 -6.46 12.19
C GLN A 78 -5.39 -7.07 13.34
N ILE A 79 -5.21 -6.57 14.56
CA ILE A 79 -5.98 -7.03 15.71
C ILE A 79 -7.44 -6.58 15.61
N LYS A 80 -7.69 -5.34 15.19
CA LYS A 80 -9.05 -4.82 15.01
C LYS A 80 -9.83 -5.55 13.93
N ALA A 81 -9.16 -6.02 12.88
CA ALA A 81 -9.79 -6.72 11.76
C ALA A 81 -10.66 -7.92 12.21
N TYR A 82 -10.32 -8.60 13.30
CA TYR A 82 -11.15 -9.69 13.84
C TYR A 82 -12.53 -9.20 14.30
N ALA A 83 -12.57 -8.09 15.03
CA ALA A 83 -13.83 -7.50 15.48
C ALA A 83 -14.65 -6.92 14.32
N ASP A 84 -13.99 -6.34 13.32
CA ASP A 84 -14.65 -5.81 12.14
C ASP A 84 -15.29 -6.92 11.30
N ILE A 85 -14.59 -8.04 11.09
CA ILE A 85 -15.12 -9.22 10.38
C ILE A 85 -16.32 -9.79 11.15
N GLU A 86 -16.22 -9.93 12.47
CA GLU A 86 -17.33 -10.43 13.30
C GLU A 86 -18.56 -9.50 13.24
N SER A 87 -18.32 -8.18 13.26
CA SER A 87 -19.39 -7.17 13.12
C SER A 87 -20.09 -7.25 11.76
N ILE A 88 -19.30 -7.39 10.67
CA ILE A 88 -19.83 -7.54 9.30
C ILE A 88 -20.70 -8.82 9.19
N LEU A 89 -20.22 -9.95 9.72
CA LEU A 89 -20.96 -11.20 9.72
C LEU A 89 -22.29 -11.08 10.48
N ASN A 90 -22.24 -10.51 11.68
CA ASN A 90 -23.43 -10.33 12.51
C ASN A 90 -24.47 -9.43 11.86
N LYS A 91 -24.06 -8.29 11.32
CA LYS A 91 -24.93 -7.34 10.64
C LYS A 91 -25.61 -7.96 9.42
N ASN A 92 -24.85 -8.61 8.56
CA ASN A 92 -25.39 -9.19 7.33
C ASN A 92 -26.29 -10.40 7.61
N PHE A 93 -25.95 -11.22 8.58
CA PHE A 93 -26.81 -12.34 8.98
C PHE A 93 -28.14 -11.87 9.59
N TYR A 94 -28.09 -10.84 10.45
CA TYR A 94 -29.29 -10.25 11.02
C TYR A 94 -30.23 -9.69 9.93
N ASN A 95 -29.67 -9.00 8.94
CA ASN A 95 -30.43 -8.45 7.82
C ASN A 95 -31.06 -9.57 6.98
N LEU A 96 -30.27 -10.58 6.61
CA LEU A 96 -30.74 -11.73 5.86
C LEU A 96 -31.88 -12.47 6.59
N ARG A 97 -31.71 -12.73 7.89
CA ARG A 97 -32.75 -13.36 8.72
C ARG A 97 -34.04 -12.53 8.73
N THR A 98 -33.91 -11.21 8.88
CA THR A 98 -35.05 -10.29 8.94
C THR A 98 -35.81 -10.27 7.61
N GLU A 99 -35.12 -10.19 6.47
CA GLU A 99 -35.72 -10.19 5.14
C GLU A 99 -36.40 -11.51 4.84
N LEU A 100 -35.77 -12.65 5.12
CA LEU A 100 -36.36 -13.97 4.91
C LEU A 100 -37.63 -14.18 5.75
N PHE A 101 -37.64 -13.74 7.00
CA PHE A 101 -38.81 -13.84 7.86
C PHE A 101 -39.94 -12.87 7.46
N LYS A 102 -39.61 -11.69 6.99
CA LYS A 102 -40.58 -10.67 6.60
C LYS A 102 -41.34 -11.06 5.33
N ASP A 103 -40.58 -11.46 4.29
CA ASP A 103 -41.10 -11.56 2.96
C ASP A 103 -41.42 -13.02 2.54
N HIS A 104 -40.82 -14.03 3.19
CA HIS A 104 -40.85 -15.42 2.79
C HIS A 104 -41.10 -16.41 3.94
N LYS A 105 -41.78 -15.98 5.02
CA LYS A 105 -42.04 -16.82 6.20
C LYS A 105 -42.76 -18.13 5.89
N ARG A 106 -43.60 -18.15 4.83
CA ARG A 106 -44.32 -19.33 4.38
C ARG A 106 -44.23 -19.45 2.87
N HIS A 107 -43.44 -20.42 2.43
CA HIS A 107 -43.37 -20.82 1.03
C HIS A 107 -43.85 -22.27 0.88
N PRO A 108 -44.72 -22.61 -0.10
CA PRO A 108 -45.38 -23.95 -0.18
C PRO A 108 -44.36 -25.09 -0.44
N PHE A 109 -43.18 -24.79 -1.01
CA PHE A 109 -42.16 -25.78 -1.40
C PHE A 109 -40.80 -25.53 -0.79
N LEU A 110 -40.60 -24.48 0.03
CA LEU A 110 -39.35 -24.15 0.67
C LEU A 110 -39.55 -24.03 2.19
N ASN A 111 -38.71 -24.70 2.96
CA ASN A 111 -38.65 -24.54 4.39
C ASN A 111 -37.62 -23.44 4.75
N THR A 112 -38.10 -22.20 4.84
CA THR A 112 -37.28 -21.04 5.17
C THR A 112 -36.62 -21.18 6.53
N GLN A 113 -37.27 -21.85 7.47
CA GLN A 113 -36.72 -22.09 8.80
C GLN A 113 -35.47 -23.00 8.74
N GLU A 114 -35.55 -24.08 7.98
CA GLU A 114 -34.40 -25.00 7.78
C GLU A 114 -33.21 -24.32 7.10
N ILE A 115 -33.48 -23.45 6.11
CA ILE A 115 -32.44 -22.65 5.48
C ILE A 115 -31.72 -21.76 6.51
N LEU A 116 -32.50 -21.11 7.39
CA LEU A 116 -31.92 -20.24 8.44
C LEU A 116 -31.12 -21.02 9.46
N GLU A 117 -31.58 -22.21 9.87
CA GLU A 117 -30.83 -23.07 10.82
C GLU A 117 -29.50 -23.53 10.24
N HIS A 118 -29.46 -23.90 8.95
CA HIS A 118 -28.22 -24.23 8.27
C HIS A 118 -27.22 -23.03 8.19
N LEU A 119 -27.75 -21.85 7.84
CA LEU A 119 -26.93 -20.63 7.81
C LEU A 119 -26.40 -20.25 9.19
N GLU A 120 -27.23 -20.37 10.24
CA GLU A 120 -26.86 -20.07 11.62
C GLU A 120 -25.75 -21.01 12.09
N SER A 121 -25.87 -22.32 11.81
CA SER A 121 -24.81 -23.31 12.12
C SER A 121 -23.49 -22.96 11.40
N SER A 122 -23.55 -22.63 10.11
CA SER A 122 -22.36 -22.25 9.34
C SER A 122 -21.69 -20.98 9.88
N ILE A 123 -22.47 -20.01 10.32
CA ILE A 123 -21.95 -18.78 10.92
C ILE A 123 -21.29 -19.04 12.26
N GLU A 124 -21.87 -19.91 13.09
CA GLU A 124 -21.23 -20.30 14.37
C GLU A 124 -19.88 -21.00 14.14
N GLU A 125 -19.79 -21.87 13.13
CA GLU A 125 -18.50 -22.47 12.74
C GLU A 125 -17.46 -21.42 12.31
N ILE A 126 -17.89 -20.43 11.52
CA ILE A 126 -17.02 -19.32 11.08
C ILE A 126 -16.58 -18.50 12.30
N ARG A 127 -17.48 -18.16 13.21
CA ARG A 127 -17.15 -17.44 14.45
C ARG A 127 -16.13 -18.20 15.30
N ALA A 128 -16.29 -19.51 15.42
CA ALA A 128 -15.34 -20.34 16.14
C ALA A 128 -13.94 -20.29 15.51
N LYS A 129 -13.86 -20.31 14.17
CA LYS A 129 -12.59 -20.16 13.43
C LYS A 129 -11.95 -18.78 13.65
N ILE A 130 -12.75 -17.71 13.60
CA ILE A 130 -12.27 -16.34 13.85
C ILE A 130 -11.71 -16.21 15.28
N LYS A 131 -12.42 -16.70 16.28
CA LYS A 131 -11.96 -16.69 17.67
C LYS A 131 -10.68 -17.49 17.87
N LEU A 132 -10.58 -18.64 17.22
CA LEU A 132 -9.35 -19.46 17.29
C LEU A 132 -8.17 -18.74 16.62
N ALA A 133 -8.38 -18.13 15.45
CA ALA A 133 -7.38 -17.33 14.77
C ALA A 133 -6.93 -16.14 15.63
N GLN A 134 -7.88 -15.43 16.24
CA GLN A 134 -7.58 -14.31 17.16
C GLN A 134 -6.78 -14.76 18.39
N ALA A 135 -7.14 -15.89 18.99
CA ALA A 135 -6.44 -16.45 20.15
C ALA A 135 -5.00 -16.88 19.83
N ASN A 136 -4.76 -17.31 18.60
CA ASN A 136 -3.43 -17.72 18.11
C ASN A 136 -2.64 -16.56 17.48
N HIS A 137 -3.23 -15.37 17.36
CA HIS A 137 -2.55 -14.22 16.78
C HIS A 137 -1.39 -13.78 17.69
N PRO A 138 -0.15 -13.65 17.15
CA PRO A 138 0.98 -13.24 17.98
C PRO A 138 0.79 -11.84 18.55
N ASN A 139 1.06 -11.66 19.83
CA ASN A 139 0.97 -10.35 20.48
C ASN A 139 2.21 -9.50 20.22
N TYR A 140 2.31 -8.96 19.00
CA TYR A 140 3.41 -8.09 18.59
C TYR A 140 3.44 -6.74 19.32
N LEU A 141 2.35 -6.35 20.04
CA LEU A 141 2.37 -5.16 20.88
C LEU A 141 3.24 -5.35 22.14
N GLU A 142 3.28 -6.56 22.68
CA GLU A 142 4.08 -6.89 23.86
C GLU A 142 5.48 -7.41 23.49
N LYS A 143 5.54 -8.33 22.52
CA LYS A 143 6.79 -8.95 22.08
C LYS A 143 6.88 -9.00 20.56
N ASP A 144 7.60 -8.05 19.99
CA ASP A 144 7.76 -7.89 18.55
C ASP A 144 9.07 -8.53 18.06
N ASN A 145 9.03 -9.84 17.88
CA ASN A 145 10.15 -10.59 17.33
C ASN A 145 10.43 -10.26 15.86
N LEU A 146 9.42 -9.80 15.10
CA LEU A 146 9.61 -9.40 13.70
C LEU A 146 10.46 -8.13 13.61
N ARG A 147 10.18 -7.17 14.49
CA ARG A 147 11.01 -5.98 14.63
C ARG A 147 12.45 -6.32 15.00
N GLU A 148 12.65 -7.29 15.92
CA GLU A 148 13.99 -7.71 16.33
C GLU A 148 14.76 -8.32 15.15
N ILE A 149 14.12 -9.21 14.37
CA ILE A 149 14.73 -9.80 13.17
C ILE A 149 15.11 -8.70 12.18
N LEU A 150 14.19 -7.79 11.87
CA LEU A 150 14.44 -6.69 10.94
C LEU A 150 15.55 -5.75 11.44
N THR A 151 15.57 -5.44 12.75
CA THR A 151 16.61 -4.62 13.36
C THR A 151 17.98 -5.24 13.17
N ASN A 152 18.13 -6.55 13.45
CA ASN A 152 19.39 -7.26 13.26
C ASN A 152 19.84 -7.30 11.80
N LEU A 153 18.91 -7.47 10.85
CA LEU A 153 19.20 -7.43 9.42
C LEU A 153 19.68 -6.06 8.94
N LEU A 154 19.15 -4.98 9.54
CA LEU A 154 19.41 -3.61 9.14
C LEU A 154 20.46 -2.90 10.01
N GLU A 155 21.05 -3.57 10.99
CA GLU A 155 22.08 -2.99 11.84
C GLU A 155 23.26 -2.45 11.01
N GLY A 156 23.59 -1.17 11.21
CA GLY A 156 24.62 -0.49 10.42
C GLY A 156 24.26 -0.14 8.97
N LYS A 157 23.03 -0.45 8.52
CA LYS A 157 22.58 -0.28 7.13
C LYS A 157 21.51 0.83 6.98
N VAL A 158 21.28 1.61 8.02
CA VAL A 158 20.35 2.74 8.00
C VAL A 158 21.13 4.04 7.81
N GLY A 159 20.65 4.89 6.91
CA GLY A 159 21.19 6.21 6.66
C GLY A 159 21.12 7.12 7.88
N LYS A 160 21.95 8.16 7.90
CA LYS A 160 21.90 9.19 8.94
C LYS A 160 20.73 10.14 8.70
N PRO A 161 20.15 10.71 9.78
CA PRO A 161 19.18 11.78 9.63
C PRO A 161 19.84 13.02 9.03
N TYR A 162 19.10 13.79 8.27
CA TYR A 162 19.50 15.15 7.92
C TYR A 162 19.42 16.05 9.17
N CYS A 163 20.31 17.03 9.26
CA CYS A 163 20.20 18.09 10.27
C CYS A 163 19.05 19.05 9.93
N GLU A 164 18.69 19.93 10.86
CA GLU A 164 17.55 20.85 10.69
C GLU A 164 17.73 21.77 9.47
N ASP A 165 18.93 22.32 9.26
CA ASP A 165 19.22 23.19 8.12
C ASP A 165 19.11 22.45 6.77
N GLU A 166 19.55 21.20 6.72
CA GLU A 166 19.41 20.34 5.54
C GLU A 166 17.93 20.03 5.25
N LEU A 167 17.16 19.71 6.28
CA LEU A 167 15.72 19.46 6.15
C LEU A 167 14.98 20.68 5.66
N GLU A 168 15.26 21.87 6.21
CA GLU A 168 14.63 23.12 5.77
C GLU A 168 14.92 23.40 4.29
N ASN A 169 16.16 23.21 3.85
CA ASN A 169 16.52 23.33 2.44
C ASN A 169 15.76 22.31 1.56
N ILE A 170 15.60 21.05 2.03
CA ILE A 170 14.86 20.02 1.32
C ILE A 170 13.37 20.39 1.25
N TYR A 171 12.79 20.92 2.32
CA TYR A 171 11.38 21.36 2.34
C TYR A 171 11.12 22.48 1.33
N GLN A 172 12.01 23.46 1.24
CA GLN A 172 11.91 24.52 0.22
C GLN A 172 12.03 23.95 -1.21
N LYS A 173 12.90 22.97 -1.42
CA LYS A 173 12.97 22.24 -2.69
C LYS A 173 11.70 21.46 -2.96
N ALA A 174 11.10 20.83 -1.93
CA ALA A 174 9.86 20.07 -2.06
C ALA A 174 8.68 20.95 -2.49
N GLU A 175 8.49 22.10 -1.87
CA GLU A 175 7.45 23.06 -2.28
C GLU A 175 7.59 23.47 -3.74
N LYS A 176 8.82 23.73 -4.18
CA LYS A 176 9.12 24.05 -5.56
C LYS A 176 8.83 22.86 -6.49
N ARG A 177 9.16 21.62 -6.07
CA ARG A 177 8.83 20.40 -6.82
C ARG A 177 7.32 20.25 -6.95
N PHE A 178 6.57 20.45 -5.88
CA PHE A 178 5.12 20.33 -5.87
C PHE A 178 4.44 21.35 -6.81
N SER A 179 4.92 22.60 -6.83
CA SER A 179 4.37 23.63 -7.71
C SER A 179 4.55 23.31 -9.20
N TYR A 180 5.61 22.58 -9.55
CA TYR A 180 5.88 22.13 -10.94
C TYR A 180 5.46 20.67 -11.19
N LYS A 181 4.81 19.99 -10.23
CA LYS A 181 4.48 18.56 -10.30
C LYS A 181 5.71 17.69 -10.64
N ARG A 182 6.87 18.06 -10.10
CA ARG A 182 8.10 17.27 -10.27
C ARG A 182 8.12 16.11 -9.26
N PRO A 183 8.23 14.84 -9.69
CA PRO A 183 8.23 13.67 -8.83
C PRO A 183 9.52 13.55 -7.99
N PRO A 184 9.50 12.83 -6.84
CA PRO A 184 8.34 12.29 -6.17
C PRO A 184 7.67 13.27 -5.21
N GLY A 185 6.54 12.86 -4.61
CA GLY A 185 5.94 13.50 -3.45
C GLY A 185 4.88 14.56 -3.75
N TYR A 186 4.72 15.00 -4.99
CA TYR A 186 3.74 16.04 -5.33
C TYR A 186 2.28 15.59 -5.13
N LYS A 187 2.02 14.29 -5.13
CA LYS A 187 0.69 13.75 -4.82
C LYS A 187 0.34 13.93 -3.34
N ASP A 188 1.35 14.06 -2.49
CA ASP A 188 1.20 14.26 -1.06
C ASP A 188 1.19 15.76 -0.65
N ALA A 189 1.25 16.69 -1.60
CA ALA A 189 1.32 18.13 -1.33
C ALA A 189 0.20 18.67 -0.42
N LYS A 190 -0.97 18.00 -0.37
CA LYS A 190 -2.10 18.37 0.48
C LYS A 190 -2.03 17.82 1.91
N LYS A 191 -1.10 16.91 2.20
CA LYS A 191 -0.88 16.40 3.56
C LYS A 191 -0.36 17.52 4.48
N PRO A 192 -0.62 17.44 5.80
CA PRO A 192 -0.06 18.41 6.75
C PRO A 192 1.47 18.43 6.73
N VAL A 193 2.05 19.64 6.79
CA VAL A 193 3.50 19.85 6.95
C VAL A 193 3.96 19.30 8.32
N PRO A 194 5.12 18.64 8.44
CA PRO A 194 6.07 18.28 7.38
C PRO A 194 5.81 16.88 6.77
N LYS A 195 4.67 16.23 7.06
CA LYS A 195 4.37 14.86 6.58
C LYS A 195 4.31 14.76 5.05
N ASN A 196 3.95 15.87 4.39
CA ASN A 196 3.88 15.93 2.93
C ASN A 196 5.25 15.86 2.23
N TYR A 197 6.35 16.03 2.97
CA TYR A 197 7.71 16.04 2.39
C TYR A 197 8.43 14.69 2.50
N GLY A 198 7.81 13.68 3.12
CA GLY A 198 8.44 12.37 3.39
C GLY A 198 9.08 11.75 2.16
N ASP A 199 8.33 11.64 1.05
CA ASP A 199 8.81 11.07 -0.22
C ASP A 199 10.01 11.86 -0.79
N VAL A 200 9.99 13.19 -0.64
CA VAL A 200 11.09 14.04 -1.13
C VAL A 200 12.34 13.87 -0.26
N VAL A 201 12.19 13.79 1.06
CA VAL A 201 13.31 13.54 1.99
C VAL A 201 13.94 12.18 1.69
N LEU A 202 13.12 11.13 1.56
CA LEU A 202 13.55 9.79 1.18
C LEU A 202 14.33 9.82 -0.13
N TRP A 203 13.79 10.50 -1.14
CA TRP A 203 14.39 10.60 -2.47
C TRP A 203 15.77 11.25 -2.45
N PHE A 204 15.93 12.36 -1.72
CA PHE A 204 17.24 12.99 -1.59
C PHE A 204 18.22 12.14 -0.79
N GLN A 205 17.77 11.40 0.23
CA GLN A 205 18.65 10.45 0.94
C GLN A 205 19.13 9.31 0.01
N LEU A 206 18.29 8.82 -0.89
CA LEU A 206 18.69 7.84 -1.92
C LEU A 206 19.74 8.42 -2.87
N ILE A 207 19.53 9.64 -3.37
CA ILE A 207 20.47 10.32 -4.27
C ILE A 207 21.82 10.52 -3.58
N ASP A 208 21.84 11.04 -2.36
CA ASP A 208 23.08 11.32 -1.62
C ASP A 208 23.84 10.02 -1.33
N TYR A 209 23.13 8.94 -0.97
CA TYR A 209 23.75 7.64 -0.80
C TYR A 209 24.32 7.09 -2.13
N ALA A 210 23.59 7.22 -3.21
CA ALA A 210 24.03 6.80 -4.54
C ALA A 210 25.30 7.53 -4.99
N ARG A 211 25.40 8.84 -4.73
CA ARG A 211 26.61 9.64 -5.01
C ARG A 211 27.85 9.13 -4.27
N VAL A 212 27.67 8.71 -3.01
CA VAL A 212 28.78 8.22 -2.18
C VAL A 212 29.18 6.79 -2.56
N GLN A 213 28.21 5.91 -2.75
CA GLN A 213 28.47 4.49 -3.01
C GLN A 213 28.86 4.20 -4.45
N GLN A 214 28.36 4.99 -5.39
CA GLN A 214 28.62 4.82 -6.83
C GLN A 214 28.23 3.43 -7.36
N LYS A 215 27.27 2.77 -6.71
CA LYS A 215 26.74 1.47 -7.08
C LYS A 215 25.32 1.60 -7.61
N PRO A 216 24.88 0.73 -8.53
CA PRO A 216 23.50 0.66 -8.94
C PRO A 216 22.56 0.53 -7.73
N ILE A 217 21.36 1.11 -7.82
CA ILE A 217 20.34 0.98 -6.77
C ILE A 217 19.07 0.38 -7.36
N ILE A 218 18.49 -0.58 -6.64
CA ILE A 218 17.12 -1.04 -6.82
C ILE A 218 16.31 -0.55 -5.61
N PHE A 219 15.29 0.26 -5.87
CA PHE A 219 14.35 0.73 -4.86
C PHE A 219 13.05 -0.06 -4.96
N VAL A 220 12.60 -0.63 -3.83
CA VAL A 220 11.37 -1.42 -3.75
C VAL A 220 10.33 -0.62 -2.98
N THR A 221 9.22 -0.31 -3.63
CA THR A 221 8.11 0.44 -3.03
C THR A 221 6.77 -0.03 -3.56
N ASP A 222 5.80 -0.16 -2.67
CA ASP A 222 4.41 -0.46 -3.01
C ASP A 222 3.53 0.81 -3.04
N ASP A 223 4.14 2.00 -2.96
CA ASP A 223 3.43 3.25 -3.24
C ASP A 223 3.16 3.36 -4.75
N ASP A 224 1.94 2.98 -5.15
CA ASP A 224 1.51 2.93 -6.56
C ASP A 224 0.98 4.28 -7.07
N LYS A 225 1.52 5.41 -6.58
CA LYS A 225 1.15 6.74 -7.07
C LYS A 225 1.82 7.07 -8.41
N GLU A 226 1.18 7.94 -9.18
CA GLU A 226 1.69 8.39 -10.49
C GLU A 226 2.99 9.21 -10.41
N ASP A 227 3.39 9.69 -9.25
CA ASP A 227 4.65 10.38 -9.04
C ASP A 227 5.84 9.46 -8.72
N TRP A 228 5.56 8.17 -8.50
CA TRP A 228 6.56 7.11 -8.47
C TRP A 228 6.57 6.28 -9.75
N TRP A 229 5.40 6.08 -10.37
CA TRP A 229 5.21 5.17 -11.51
C TRP A 229 4.60 5.88 -12.72
N LEU A 230 5.06 5.49 -13.90
CA LEU A 230 4.40 5.84 -15.14
C LEU A 230 3.14 4.99 -15.28
N LYS A 231 2.00 5.67 -15.35
CA LYS A 231 0.70 5.02 -15.56
C LYS A 231 0.16 5.31 -16.94
N TYR A 232 -0.38 4.29 -17.58
CA TYR A 232 -1.08 4.42 -18.86
C TYR A 232 -2.41 3.66 -18.75
N ASP A 233 -3.49 4.33 -19.06
CA ASP A 233 -4.88 3.80 -18.98
C ASP A 233 -5.23 3.19 -17.61
N GLY A 234 -4.67 3.78 -16.55
CA GLY A 234 -4.86 3.33 -15.16
C GLY A 234 -3.92 2.22 -14.70
N GLU A 235 -3.20 1.59 -15.62
CA GLU A 235 -2.24 0.52 -15.33
C GLU A 235 -0.84 1.08 -15.08
N THR A 236 -0.14 0.50 -14.11
CA THR A 236 1.27 0.79 -13.84
C THR A 236 2.15 0.10 -14.88
N VAL A 237 2.91 0.88 -15.63
CA VAL A 237 3.71 0.39 -16.76
C VAL A 237 5.18 0.19 -16.39
N GLU A 238 5.79 1.20 -15.76
CA GLU A 238 7.20 1.21 -15.41
C GLU A 238 7.52 2.29 -14.36
N PRO A 239 8.72 2.29 -13.75
CA PRO A 239 9.18 3.39 -12.92
C PRO A 239 9.13 4.72 -13.67
N ARG A 240 8.83 5.81 -12.97
CA ARG A 240 8.71 7.11 -13.62
C ARG A 240 10.03 7.55 -14.23
N PRO A 241 10.06 7.85 -15.55
CA PRO A 241 11.29 8.21 -16.26
C PRO A 241 12.00 9.42 -15.67
N ASP A 242 11.25 10.39 -15.17
CA ASP A 242 11.78 11.61 -14.54
C ASP A 242 12.67 11.28 -13.32
N LEU A 243 12.28 10.29 -12.49
CA LEU A 243 13.05 9.84 -11.32
C LEU A 243 14.35 9.18 -11.74
N ILE A 244 14.28 8.26 -12.72
CA ILE A 244 15.48 7.59 -13.24
C ILE A 244 16.45 8.62 -13.82
N GLN A 245 15.94 9.57 -14.63
CA GLN A 245 16.75 10.62 -15.23
C GLN A 245 17.40 11.53 -14.19
N GLU A 246 16.64 11.88 -13.14
CA GLU A 246 17.14 12.75 -12.07
C GLU A 246 18.28 12.08 -11.30
N ILE A 247 18.07 10.86 -10.77
CA ILE A 247 19.09 10.19 -9.96
C ILE A 247 20.37 9.90 -10.79
N VAL A 248 20.22 9.48 -12.05
CA VAL A 248 21.36 9.25 -12.95
C VAL A 248 22.15 10.55 -13.17
N SER A 249 21.44 11.66 -13.42
CA SER A 249 22.06 12.98 -13.60
C SER A 249 22.76 13.48 -12.34
N GLU A 250 22.11 13.29 -11.18
CA GLU A 250 22.61 13.79 -9.89
C GLU A 250 23.81 12.98 -9.36
N VAL A 251 23.89 11.68 -9.68
CA VAL A 251 25.04 10.83 -9.35
C VAL A 251 26.23 11.14 -10.26
N GLY A 252 25.98 11.50 -11.52
CA GLY A 252 27.01 11.98 -12.44
C GLY A 252 27.99 10.93 -12.95
N ILE A 253 27.65 9.64 -12.86
CA ILE A 253 28.46 8.53 -13.36
C ILE A 253 27.86 8.04 -14.69
N GLU A 254 28.70 7.82 -15.70
CA GLU A 254 28.27 7.52 -17.07
C GLU A 254 27.36 6.30 -17.16
N ASP A 255 27.61 5.23 -16.39
CA ASP A 255 26.85 3.98 -16.42
C ASP A 255 26.06 3.71 -15.14
N PHE A 256 25.77 4.74 -14.35
CA PHE A 256 24.95 4.55 -13.16
C PHE A 256 23.58 4.03 -13.53
N LYS A 257 23.11 2.99 -12.82
CA LYS A 257 21.82 2.34 -13.03
C LYS A 257 20.96 2.50 -11.79
N PHE A 258 19.69 2.86 -12.02
CA PHE A 258 18.65 2.89 -11.01
C PHE A 258 17.41 2.20 -11.57
N TYR A 259 16.77 1.37 -10.76
CA TYR A 259 15.51 0.73 -11.13
C TYR A 259 14.58 0.60 -9.92
N MET A 260 13.29 0.34 -10.17
CA MET A 260 12.29 0.19 -9.12
C MET A 260 11.45 -1.05 -9.36
N TYR A 261 11.00 -1.66 -8.25
CA TYR A 261 10.06 -2.78 -8.25
C TYR A 261 8.96 -2.56 -7.23
N HIS A 262 7.80 -3.13 -7.49
CA HIS A 262 6.85 -3.48 -6.43
C HIS A 262 7.34 -4.73 -5.70
N SER A 263 6.79 -4.98 -4.49
CA SER A 263 7.22 -6.09 -3.64
C SER A 263 7.01 -7.46 -4.30
N ASP A 264 5.92 -7.66 -5.06
CA ASP A 264 5.65 -8.89 -5.79
C ASP A 264 6.72 -9.15 -6.86
N GLN A 265 7.05 -8.14 -7.65
CA GLN A 265 8.10 -8.22 -8.67
C GLN A 265 9.47 -8.46 -8.02
N PHE A 266 9.77 -7.76 -6.93
CA PHE A 266 11.01 -7.95 -6.19
C PHE A 266 11.17 -9.39 -5.69
N ILE A 267 10.13 -9.99 -5.10
CA ILE A 267 10.16 -11.38 -4.63
C ILE A 267 10.40 -12.34 -5.80
N ASP A 268 9.66 -12.19 -6.92
CA ASP A 268 9.81 -13.03 -8.11
C ASP A 268 11.24 -12.98 -8.70
N TYR A 269 11.79 -11.77 -8.84
CA TYR A 269 13.16 -11.60 -9.34
C TYR A 269 14.22 -12.05 -8.33
N ALA A 270 14.03 -11.80 -7.02
CA ALA A 270 14.95 -12.24 -5.99
C ALA A 270 15.07 -13.76 -5.95
N GLU A 271 13.97 -14.48 -6.09
CA GLU A 271 13.99 -15.95 -6.16
C GLU A 271 14.82 -16.44 -7.33
N LYS A 272 14.72 -15.81 -8.50
CA LYS A 272 15.48 -16.16 -9.70
C LYS A 272 16.96 -15.83 -9.55
N PHE A 273 17.29 -14.63 -9.10
CA PHE A 273 18.69 -14.17 -9.04
C PHE A 273 19.48 -14.69 -7.82
N LEU A 274 18.79 -15.08 -6.75
CA LEU A 274 19.42 -15.74 -5.59
C LEU A 274 19.39 -17.26 -5.68
N ASN A 275 18.90 -17.84 -6.79
CA ASN A 275 18.72 -19.27 -6.99
C ASN A 275 17.89 -19.94 -5.87
N LEU A 276 16.88 -19.26 -5.41
CA LEU A 276 15.94 -19.78 -4.43
C LEU A 276 14.81 -20.53 -5.15
N SER A 277 14.16 -21.48 -4.45
CA SER A 277 12.98 -22.16 -5.00
C SER A 277 11.83 -21.14 -5.16
N VAL A 278 11.26 -21.06 -6.36
CA VAL A 278 10.13 -20.17 -6.63
C VAL A 278 8.91 -20.59 -5.82
N LYS A 279 8.28 -19.64 -5.11
CA LYS A 279 7.05 -19.82 -4.34
C LYS A 279 5.97 -18.88 -4.90
N PRO A 280 5.21 -19.29 -5.91
CA PRO A 280 4.20 -18.44 -6.56
C PRO A 280 3.18 -17.83 -5.58
N GLU A 281 2.88 -18.54 -4.49
CA GLU A 281 1.96 -18.10 -3.45
C GLU A 281 2.47 -16.84 -2.74
N ALA A 282 3.77 -16.74 -2.48
CA ALA A 282 4.38 -15.56 -1.84
C ALA A 282 4.31 -14.33 -2.76
N VAL A 283 4.58 -14.52 -4.04
CA VAL A 283 4.46 -13.45 -5.05
C VAL A 283 3.01 -12.99 -5.16
N LYS A 284 2.07 -13.93 -5.21
CA LYS A 284 0.63 -13.63 -5.28
C LYS A 284 0.16 -12.87 -4.05
N GLU A 285 0.53 -13.32 -2.85
CA GLU A 285 0.15 -12.65 -1.60
C GLU A 285 0.72 -11.24 -1.51
N ALA A 286 2.00 -11.03 -1.87
CA ALA A 286 2.61 -9.72 -1.91
C ALA A 286 1.85 -8.77 -2.84
N ARG A 287 1.44 -9.25 -4.02
CA ARG A 287 0.63 -8.50 -4.97
C ARG A 287 -0.75 -8.16 -4.41
N GLU A 288 -1.42 -9.10 -3.75
CA GLU A 288 -2.73 -8.88 -3.16
C GLU A 288 -2.67 -7.81 -2.06
N ILE A 289 -1.64 -7.83 -1.22
CA ILE A 289 -1.44 -6.84 -0.15
C ILE A 289 -1.16 -5.46 -0.74
N MET A 290 -0.26 -5.35 -1.73
CA MET A 290 0.01 -4.10 -2.44
C MET A 290 -1.28 -3.50 -3.04
N LEU A 291 -2.11 -4.32 -3.69
CA LEU A 291 -3.38 -3.87 -4.26
C LEU A 291 -4.39 -3.46 -3.19
N GLN A 292 -4.41 -4.12 -2.03
CA GLN A 292 -5.28 -3.74 -0.91
C GLN A 292 -4.89 -2.39 -0.32
N ASP A 293 -3.61 -2.08 -0.22
CA ASP A 293 -3.14 -0.79 0.26
C ASP A 293 -3.42 0.35 -0.72
N SER A 294 -3.43 0.06 -2.02
CA SER A 294 -3.77 1.03 -3.07
C SER A 294 -5.28 1.32 -3.17
N VAL A 295 -6.12 0.42 -2.66
CA VAL A 295 -7.58 0.61 -2.61
C VAL A 295 -7.95 1.27 -1.29
N ALA A 296 -8.51 2.47 -1.33
CA ALA A 296 -9.08 3.10 -0.13
C ALA A 296 -10.02 2.11 0.58
N LYS A 297 -9.78 1.81 1.88
CA LYS A 297 -10.64 0.90 2.65
C LYS A 297 -12.08 1.39 2.61
N ARG A 298 -12.94 0.72 1.85
CA ARG A 298 -14.34 1.11 1.71
C ARG A 298 -15.17 0.55 2.85
N ILE A 299 -15.86 1.45 3.55
CA ILE A 299 -16.75 1.12 4.66
C ILE A 299 -18.17 0.93 4.12
N PRO A 300 -18.82 -0.21 4.37
CA PRO A 300 -20.22 -0.38 4.00
C PRO A 300 -21.11 0.67 4.64
N VAL A 301 -22.04 1.22 3.85
CA VAL A 301 -23.00 2.23 4.33
C VAL A 301 -24.45 1.78 4.15
N GLU A 302 -25.31 2.24 5.06
CA GLU A 302 -26.76 2.00 4.96
C GLU A 302 -27.36 2.97 3.95
N SER A 303 -27.53 2.49 2.70
CA SER A 303 -28.13 3.30 1.64
C SER A 303 -28.74 2.37 0.59
N ASN A 304 -29.86 2.78 0.01
CA ASN A 304 -30.48 2.07 -1.12
C ASN A 304 -29.70 2.24 -2.43
N TYR A 305 -28.74 3.15 -2.46
CA TYR A 305 -28.02 3.55 -3.67
C TYR A 305 -26.53 3.25 -3.59
N LEU A 306 -25.89 3.52 -2.45
CA LEU A 306 -24.50 3.26 -2.19
C LEU A 306 -24.32 1.92 -1.45
N ARG A 307 -23.28 1.18 -1.76
CA ARG A 307 -22.90 -0.06 -1.07
C ARG A 307 -21.84 0.17 -0.05
N SER A 308 -20.77 0.84 -0.45
CA SER A 308 -19.66 1.18 0.43
C SER A 308 -18.99 2.50 0.01
N VAL A 309 -18.29 3.11 0.95
CA VAL A 309 -17.58 4.39 0.79
C VAL A 309 -16.16 4.21 1.31
N GLY A 310 -15.17 4.49 0.49
CA GLY A 310 -13.76 4.58 0.87
C GLY A 310 -13.29 6.03 0.79
N TYR A 311 -12.36 6.41 1.65
CA TYR A 311 -11.79 7.75 1.60
C TYR A 311 -10.32 7.73 1.98
N ASP A 312 -9.51 8.23 1.10
CA ASP A 312 -8.11 8.51 1.38
C ASP A 312 -7.96 10.00 1.69
N SER A 313 -7.76 10.31 2.96
CA SER A 313 -7.59 11.69 3.43
C SER A 313 -6.28 12.32 2.95
N SER A 314 -5.32 11.52 2.54
CA SER A 314 -4.01 11.98 2.06
C SER A 314 -4.08 12.48 0.62
N THR A 315 -4.83 11.79 -0.22
CA THR A 315 -5.04 12.14 -1.63
C THR A 315 -6.34 12.90 -1.87
N GLN A 316 -7.21 12.99 -0.85
CA GLN A 316 -8.58 13.52 -0.93
C GLN A 316 -9.43 12.80 -2.00
N VAL A 317 -9.18 11.51 -2.17
CA VAL A 317 -9.94 10.65 -3.08
C VAL A 317 -11.03 9.93 -2.31
N LEU A 318 -12.27 10.12 -2.77
CA LEU A 318 -13.45 9.43 -2.26
C LEU A 318 -13.83 8.33 -3.25
N GLU A 319 -13.89 7.09 -2.78
CA GLU A 319 -14.41 5.96 -3.55
C GLU A 319 -15.84 5.65 -3.16
N ILE A 320 -16.70 5.51 -4.16
CA ILE A 320 -18.08 5.13 -3.98
C ILE A 320 -18.35 3.85 -4.74
N GLU A 321 -18.72 2.80 -4.02
CA GLU A 321 -19.27 1.59 -4.60
C GLU A 321 -20.80 1.67 -4.59
N PHE A 322 -21.39 1.55 -5.77
CA PHE A 322 -22.84 1.52 -5.92
C PHE A 322 -23.40 0.10 -5.74
N ARG A 323 -24.64 -0.04 -5.31
CA ARG A 323 -25.27 -1.38 -5.12
C ARG A 323 -25.33 -2.23 -6.38
N ARG A 324 -25.25 -1.64 -7.56
CA ARG A 324 -25.19 -2.35 -8.86
C ARG A 324 -23.78 -2.86 -9.20
N GLY A 325 -22.78 -2.59 -8.35
CA GLY A 325 -21.41 -3.09 -8.48
C GLY A 325 -20.41 -2.11 -9.10
N ASP A 326 -20.87 -1.01 -9.69
CA ASP A 326 -19.96 0.00 -10.23
C ASP A 326 -19.22 0.73 -9.11
N VAL A 327 -17.92 0.99 -9.31
CA VAL A 327 -17.08 1.76 -8.41
C VAL A 327 -16.60 3.02 -9.11
N TYR A 328 -16.72 4.17 -8.42
CA TYR A 328 -16.25 5.46 -8.91
C TYR A 328 -15.32 6.10 -7.90
N GLN A 329 -14.25 6.73 -8.37
CA GLN A 329 -13.40 7.63 -7.60
C GLN A 329 -13.76 9.08 -7.88
N TYR A 330 -13.94 9.85 -6.81
CA TYR A 330 -14.13 11.31 -6.84
C TYR A 330 -12.87 11.95 -6.28
N VAL A 331 -12.24 12.86 -7.03
CA VAL A 331 -10.99 13.51 -6.65
C VAL A 331 -11.23 14.88 -6.04
N ASP A 332 -10.27 15.34 -5.23
CA ASP A 332 -10.31 16.63 -4.53
C ASP A 332 -11.51 16.79 -3.58
N VAL A 333 -12.00 15.71 -2.99
CA VAL A 333 -13.08 15.73 -1.99
C VAL A 333 -12.47 16.08 -0.62
N PRO A 334 -12.83 17.23 0.00
CA PRO A 334 -12.29 17.59 1.30
C PRO A 334 -12.69 16.61 2.41
N PRO A 335 -11.84 16.39 3.45
CA PRO A 335 -12.14 15.51 4.57
C PRO A 335 -13.46 15.83 5.29
N VAL A 336 -13.84 17.11 5.34
CA VAL A 336 -15.13 17.54 5.93
C VAL A 336 -16.32 16.96 5.16
N VAL A 337 -16.26 16.94 3.83
CA VAL A 337 -17.33 16.39 2.98
C VAL A 337 -17.48 14.88 3.17
N TYR A 338 -16.35 14.15 3.31
CA TYR A 338 -16.39 12.74 3.67
C TYR A 338 -17.01 12.52 5.06
N THR A 339 -16.61 13.32 6.06
CA THR A 339 -17.15 13.22 7.41
C THR A 339 -18.65 13.50 7.43
N GLU A 340 -19.10 14.50 6.70
CA GLU A 340 -20.53 14.82 6.57
C GLU A 340 -21.29 13.72 5.81
N LEU A 341 -20.72 13.15 4.73
CA LEU A 341 -21.30 12.00 4.04
C LEU A 341 -21.51 10.83 5.00
N MET A 342 -20.49 10.48 5.80
CA MET A 342 -20.55 9.33 6.72
C MET A 342 -21.51 9.54 7.89
N ASN A 343 -21.76 10.80 8.30
CA ASN A 343 -22.70 11.14 9.35
C ASN A 343 -24.10 11.53 8.83
N ALA A 344 -24.30 11.53 7.51
CA ALA A 344 -25.57 11.96 6.93
C ALA A 344 -26.71 10.96 7.25
N PRO A 345 -27.92 11.42 7.60
CA PRO A 345 -29.09 10.56 7.79
C PRO A 345 -29.44 9.73 6.55
N SER A 346 -29.00 10.14 5.38
CA SER A 346 -29.14 9.42 4.11
C SER A 346 -27.90 9.66 3.25
N HIS A 347 -26.99 8.70 3.27
CA HIS A 347 -25.75 8.71 2.47
C HIS A 347 -26.01 8.95 0.97
N GLY A 348 -27.03 8.26 0.41
CA GLY A 348 -27.38 8.40 -1.00
C GLY A 348 -27.89 9.81 -1.37
N ARG A 349 -28.67 10.46 -0.50
CA ARG A 349 -29.14 11.84 -0.73
C ARG A 349 -27.97 12.80 -0.62
N TYR A 350 -27.18 12.70 0.44
CA TYR A 350 -26.00 13.57 0.63
C TYR A 350 -25.05 13.47 -0.58
N PHE A 351 -24.73 12.24 -1.01
CA PHE A 351 -23.90 11.99 -2.18
C PHE A 351 -24.45 12.68 -3.45
N ASN A 352 -25.73 12.49 -3.77
CA ASN A 352 -26.32 13.07 -4.97
C ASN A 352 -26.34 14.62 -4.94
N THR A 353 -26.51 15.22 -3.75
CA THR A 353 -26.61 16.66 -3.61
C THR A 353 -25.25 17.36 -3.55
N ASN A 354 -24.25 16.77 -2.86
CA ASN A 354 -23.03 17.48 -2.49
C ASN A 354 -21.77 16.91 -3.18
N ILE A 355 -21.83 15.73 -3.79
CA ILE A 355 -20.63 15.06 -4.32
C ILE A 355 -20.73 14.77 -5.80
N LYS A 356 -21.80 14.17 -6.24
CA LYS A 356 -21.93 13.58 -7.58
C LYS A 356 -21.55 14.52 -8.74
N GLU A 357 -21.97 15.78 -8.68
CA GLU A 357 -21.71 16.78 -9.72
C GLU A 357 -20.72 17.87 -9.27
N ALA A 358 -20.35 17.86 -7.99
CA ALA A 358 -19.44 18.86 -7.42
C ALA A 358 -17.97 18.49 -7.60
N TYR A 359 -17.66 17.20 -7.81
CA TYR A 359 -16.30 16.70 -7.91
C TYR A 359 -16.12 15.88 -9.18
N SER A 360 -14.91 16.00 -9.78
CA SER A 360 -14.54 15.18 -10.94
C SER A 360 -14.47 13.71 -10.55
N CYS A 361 -15.02 12.83 -11.40
CA CYS A 361 -15.03 11.41 -11.10
C CYS A 361 -14.55 10.58 -12.29
N ARG A 362 -14.03 9.37 -11.97
CA ARG A 362 -13.71 8.33 -12.94
C ARG A 362 -14.29 6.99 -12.49
N LYS A 363 -14.69 6.14 -13.42
CA LYS A 363 -15.12 4.79 -13.15
C LYS A 363 -13.89 3.88 -13.03
N LEU A 364 -13.86 2.99 -12.00
CA LEU A 364 -12.75 2.06 -11.77
C LEU A 364 -13.03 0.64 -12.29
N GLY A 365 -14.26 0.28 -12.53
CA GLY A 365 -14.63 -1.06 -12.97
C GLY A 365 -16.15 -1.24 -13.10
#